data_b167abca0a35960502f18f7b3bc8de3d
#
_entry.id   b167abca0a35960502f18f7b3bc8de3d
#
_cell.length_a   1.000
_cell.length_b   1.000
_cell.length_c   1.000
_cell.angle_alpha   90.00
_cell.angle_beta   90.00
_cell.angle_gamma   90.00
#
_symmetry.space_group_name_H-M   'P 1'
#
loop_
_entity.id
_entity.type
_entity.pdbx_description
1 polymer ?
#
loop_
_entity_poly.entity_id
_entity_poly.type
_entity_poly.pdbx_seq_one_letter_code
_entity_poly.pdbx_strand_id
1 'polypeptide(L)'
;MANIGTTFTKSGKKAVLCGSGELGKEVALELQRYGVEVVALDKYENAPAMHVAHRSHVLSMLDGEALKSVIQQEKPDYIIPEIEAIATDKLVELEAEGYNVVPTARATRLTMNREGIRRLAAETLGLPTSPYRFAETREEFDAAVAEIGIPCVVKPVMSSSGHGQSTIKKPEDIDKAWTISQEGGRAGSGKVIVEGFVKFDYEITLLTVRHCAGTTFLKPVGHHQVDGDYRESWQPQPMA
;
A
#
# COMPACT_ATOMS: atom_id res chain seq x y z
N MET A 1 3.15 27.90 -6.72
CA MET A 1 4.07 27.91 -5.57
C MET A 1 3.31 27.35 -4.37
N ALA A 2 3.83 26.34 -3.69
CA ALA A 2 3.21 25.86 -2.47
C ALA A 2 3.32 26.96 -1.40
N ASN A 3 2.22 27.32 -0.78
CA ASN A 3 2.23 28.30 0.31
C ASN A 3 2.48 27.52 1.61
N ILE A 4 3.70 27.59 2.10
CA ILE A 4 4.14 26.93 3.35
C ILE A 4 4.14 28.01 4.43
N GLY A 5 3.32 27.81 5.45
CA GLY A 5 3.23 28.71 6.60
C GLY A 5 4.03 28.19 7.79
N THR A 6 4.03 28.95 8.87
CA THR A 6 4.60 28.52 10.14
C THR A 6 3.59 27.65 10.90
N THR A 7 4.05 26.53 11.43
CA THR A 7 3.26 25.62 12.28
C THR A 7 2.51 26.39 13.37
N PHE A 8 1.26 26.00 13.65
CA PHE A 8 0.35 26.63 14.61
C PHE A 8 -0.10 28.06 14.31
N THR A 9 0.17 28.56 13.09
CA THR A 9 -0.37 29.85 12.63
C THR A 9 -1.52 29.66 11.67
N LYS A 10 -2.27 30.75 11.39
CA LYS A 10 -3.39 30.70 10.41
C LYS A 10 -2.93 30.34 8.98
N SER A 11 -1.68 30.56 8.63
CA SER A 11 -1.10 30.22 7.34
C SER A 11 -0.37 28.86 7.36
N GLY A 12 -0.23 28.23 8.53
CA GLY A 12 0.39 26.93 8.68
C GLY A 12 -0.40 25.84 7.97
N LYS A 13 0.29 24.84 7.45
CA LYS A 13 -0.30 23.64 6.88
C LYS A 13 -0.29 22.52 7.90
N LYS A 14 -1.33 21.67 7.88
CA LYS A 14 -1.49 20.52 8.76
C LYS A 14 -1.66 19.24 7.94
N ALA A 15 -0.93 18.21 8.32
CA ALA A 15 -1.08 16.86 7.78
C ALA A 15 -1.52 15.89 8.89
N VAL A 16 -2.47 15.04 8.58
CA VAL A 16 -2.79 13.85 9.39
C VAL A 16 -2.17 12.65 8.71
N LEU A 17 -1.29 11.96 9.43
CA LEU A 17 -0.62 10.75 8.99
C LEU A 17 -1.39 9.53 9.50
N CYS A 18 -1.99 8.77 8.60
CA CYS A 18 -2.75 7.57 8.89
C CYS A 18 -1.87 6.33 8.79
N GLY A 19 -1.28 5.94 9.89
CA GLY A 19 -0.18 5.00 10.05
C GLY A 19 1.04 5.74 10.60
N SER A 20 1.61 5.21 11.66
CA SER A 20 2.67 5.89 12.43
C SER A 20 3.87 4.98 12.68
N GLY A 21 4.15 4.06 11.73
CA GLY A 21 5.31 3.19 11.76
C GLY A 21 6.63 3.93 11.53
N GLU A 22 7.70 3.18 11.26
CA GLU A 22 9.04 3.74 11.05
C GLU A 22 9.08 4.64 9.79
N LEU A 23 8.45 4.22 8.69
CA LEU A 23 8.34 5.06 7.50
C LEU A 23 7.50 6.31 7.78
N GLY A 24 6.40 6.16 8.52
CA GLY A 24 5.57 7.28 8.96
C GLY A 24 6.36 8.30 9.78
N LYS A 25 7.30 7.85 10.61
CA LYS A 25 8.21 8.73 11.36
C LYS A 25 9.09 9.57 10.45
N GLU A 26 9.69 8.96 9.43
CA GLU A 26 10.50 9.69 8.45
C GLU A 26 9.67 10.73 7.67
N VAL A 27 8.45 10.35 7.27
CA VAL A 27 7.49 11.28 6.63
C VAL A 27 7.15 12.44 7.57
N ALA A 28 6.90 12.18 8.85
CA ALA A 28 6.60 13.22 9.84
C ALA A 28 7.77 14.19 10.01
N LEU A 29 9.00 13.69 10.12
CA LEU A 29 10.20 14.51 10.24
C LEU A 29 10.40 15.40 9.01
N GLU A 30 10.19 14.85 7.81
CA GLU A 30 10.35 15.61 6.57
C GLU A 30 9.26 16.68 6.42
N LEU A 31 8.02 16.39 6.76
CA LEU A 31 6.94 17.38 6.77
C LEU A 31 7.24 18.54 7.73
N GLN A 32 7.80 18.25 8.90
CA GLN A 32 8.18 19.27 9.88
C GLN A 32 9.32 20.16 9.38
N ARG A 33 10.27 19.66 8.58
CA ARG A 33 11.30 20.46 7.93
C ARG A 33 10.71 21.52 7.01
N TYR A 34 9.54 21.27 6.46
CA TYR A 34 8.77 22.23 5.65
C TYR A 34 7.80 23.09 6.48
N GLY A 35 7.83 23.00 7.82
CA GLY A 35 6.93 23.78 8.69
C GLY A 35 5.48 23.27 8.69
N VAL A 36 5.25 22.02 8.32
CA VAL A 36 3.92 21.39 8.36
C VAL A 36 3.65 20.85 9.76
N GLU A 37 2.48 21.16 10.30
CA GLU A 37 1.99 20.54 11.54
C GLU A 37 1.60 19.08 11.24
N VAL A 38 2.11 18.13 12.04
CA VAL A 38 1.86 16.71 11.86
C VAL A 38 1.06 16.15 13.02
N VAL A 39 -0.02 15.44 12.70
CA VAL A 39 -0.82 14.65 13.62
C VAL A 39 -0.70 13.18 13.24
N ALA A 40 -0.24 12.33 14.16
CA ALA A 40 0.03 10.92 13.90
C ALA A 40 -1.09 10.04 14.42
N LEU A 41 -1.61 9.13 13.60
CA LEU A 41 -2.65 8.17 13.96
C LEU A 41 -2.11 6.74 13.89
N ASP A 42 -2.39 5.92 14.89
CA ASP A 42 -2.14 4.48 14.84
C ASP A 42 -3.07 3.72 15.79
N LYS A 43 -3.11 2.39 15.67
CA LYS A 43 -3.93 1.52 16.52
C LYS A 43 -3.35 1.25 17.93
N TYR A 44 -2.11 1.67 18.17
CA TYR A 44 -1.41 1.47 19.45
C TYR A 44 -0.66 2.73 19.88
N GLU A 45 -0.48 2.88 21.17
CA GLU A 45 0.25 3.99 21.76
C GLU A 45 1.75 3.91 21.47
N ASN A 46 2.40 5.08 21.44
CA ASN A 46 3.83 5.21 21.26
C ASN A 46 4.36 4.60 19.95
N ALA A 47 3.53 4.61 18.90
CA ALA A 47 4.00 4.28 17.56
C ALA A 47 5.13 5.24 17.12
N PRO A 48 6.11 4.79 16.32
CA PRO A 48 7.33 5.55 16.01
C PRO A 48 7.12 7.01 15.60
N ALA A 49 6.15 7.31 14.74
CA ALA A 49 5.86 8.68 14.32
C ALA A 49 5.23 9.53 15.43
N MET A 50 4.54 8.93 16.40
CA MET A 50 3.96 9.66 17.52
C MET A 50 5.01 10.32 18.41
N HIS A 51 6.24 9.79 18.44
CA HIS A 51 7.35 10.35 19.22
C HIS A 51 7.86 11.68 18.66
N VAL A 52 7.56 11.98 17.41
CA VAL A 52 8.04 13.19 16.73
C VAL A 52 6.90 14.09 16.26
N ALA A 53 5.67 13.59 16.18
CA ALA A 53 4.52 14.37 15.76
C ALA A 53 4.14 15.45 16.80
N HIS A 54 3.43 16.48 16.36
CA HIS A 54 2.93 17.54 17.25
C HIS A 54 1.77 17.07 18.13
N ARG A 55 0.96 16.14 17.63
CA ARG A 55 -0.13 15.45 18.35
C ARG A 55 -0.30 14.04 17.81
N SER A 56 -0.97 13.22 18.60
CA SER A 56 -1.31 11.86 18.17
C SER A 56 -2.68 11.44 18.67
N HIS A 57 -3.30 10.49 17.98
CA HIS A 57 -4.52 9.80 18.39
C HIS A 57 -4.36 8.30 18.20
N VAL A 58 -4.89 7.53 19.15
CA VAL A 58 -4.89 6.06 19.08
C VAL A 58 -6.27 5.60 18.67
N LEU A 59 -6.36 5.00 17.49
CA LEU A 59 -7.60 4.44 16.95
C LEU A 59 -7.30 3.38 15.88
N SER A 60 -8.24 2.46 15.68
CA SER A 60 -8.14 1.55 14.54
C SER A 60 -8.38 2.31 13.24
N MET A 61 -7.45 2.23 12.29
CA MET A 61 -7.64 2.80 10.95
C MET A 61 -8.76 2.12 10.16
N LEU A 62 -9.17 0.90 10.56
CA LEU A 62 -10.31 0.19 9.97
C LEU A 62 -11.67 0.68 10.51
N ASP A 63 -11.68 1.41 11.63
CA ASP A 63 -12.88 2.10 12.12
C ASP A 63 -13.05 3.42 11.37
N GLY A 64 -13.83 3.38 10.30
CA GLY A 64 -14.05 4.54 9.44
C GLY A 64 -14.73 5.71 10.14
N GLU A 65 -15.62 5.48 11.12
CA GLU A 65 -16.29 6.55 11.84
C GLU A 65 -15.34 7.23 12.82
N ALA A 66 -14.53 6.47 13.55
CA ALA A 66 -13.49 7.03 14.40
C ALA A 66 -12.47 7.83 13.59
N LEU A 67 -12.02 7.29 12.45
CA LEU A 67 -11.12 7.98 11.53
C LEU A 67 -11.72 9.31 11.05
N LYS A 68 -12.96 9.29 10.57
CA LYS A 68 -13.66 10.50 10.11
C LYS A 68 -13.80 11.53 11.24
N SER A 69 -14.17 11.10 12.43
CA SER A 69 -14.30 11.99 13.59
C SER A 69 -13.00 12.72 13.92
N VAL A 70 -11.87 12.00 13.92
CA VAL A 70 -10.56 12.63 14.17
C VAL A 70 -10.17 13.58 13.03
N ILE A 71 -10.38 13.21 11.77
CA ILE A 71 -10.11 14.09 10.62
C ILE A 71 -10.94 15.38 10.72
N GLN A 72 -12.22 15.29 11.06
CA GLN A 72 -13.10 16.46 11.20
C GLN A 72 -12.70 17.33 12.41
N GLN A 73 -12.23 16.73 13.49
CA GLN A 73 -11.69 17.46 14.65
C GLN A 73 -10.40 18.20 14.28
N GLU A 74 -9.46 17.53 13.64
CA GLU A 74 -8.14 18.07 13.30
C GLU A 74 -8.18 19.06 12.12
N LYS A 75 -9.12 18.89 11.19
CA LYS A 75 -9.28 19.73 9.98
C LYS A 75 -7.96 19.91 9.23
N PRO A 76 -7.32 18.82 8.77
CA PRO A 76 -6.03 18.91 8.10
C PRO A 76 -6.15 19.46 6.69
N ASP A 77 -5.05 20.04 6.20
CA ASP A 77 -4.88 20.35 4.76
C ASP A 77 -4.60 19.09 3.94
N TYR A 78 -3.98 18.07 4.57
CA TYR A 78 -3.59 16.83 3.91
C TYR A 78 -3.89 15.62 4.80
N ILE A 79 -4.48 14.58 4.21
CA ILE A 79 -4.62 13.25 4.81
C ILE A 79 -3.64 12.34 4.08
N ILE A 80 -2.73 11.70 4.81
CA ILE A 80 -1.67 10.87 4.24
C ILE A 80 -1.86 9.42 4.71
N PRO A 81 -2.50 8.55 3.92
CA PRO A 81 -2.56 7.12 4.20
C PRO A 81 -1.16 6.51 4.05
N GLU A 82 -0.67 5.86 5.09
CA GLU A 82 0.66 5.22 5.10
C GLU A 82 0.53 3.70 5.22
N ILE A 83 -0.49 3.22 5.98
CA ILE A 83 -0.70 1.80 6.21
C ILE A 83 -1.78 1.21 5.28
N GLU A 84 -1.69 -0.10 5.00
CA GLU A 84 -2.66 -0.81 4.14
C GLU A 84 -4.00 -1.10 4.86
N ALA A 85 -3.96 -1.28 6.18
CA ALA A 85 -5.14 -1.61 6.98
C ALA A 85 -5.92 -0.34 7.36
N ILE A 86 -6.55 0.31 6.38
CA ILE A 86 -7.31 1.56 6.53
C ILE A 86 -8.68 1.47 5.85
N ALA A 87 -9.67 2.17 6.40
CA ALA A 87 -11.01 2.28 5.85
C ALA A 87 -11.03 3.15 4.58
N THR A 88 -10.63 2.55 3.44
CA THR A 88 -10.48 3.27 2.16
C THR A 88 -11.78 3.87 1.66
N ASP A 89 -12.94 3.25 1.94
CA ASP A 89 -14.25 3.82 1.59
C ASP A 89 -14.50 5.15 2.31
N LYS A 90 -14.03 5.25 3.56
CA LYS A 90 -14.14 6.49 4.33
C LYS A 90 -13.19 7.57 3.80
N LEU A 91 -12.02 7.19 3.29
CA LEU A 91 -11.14 8.14 2.60
C LEU A 91 -11.78 8.71 1.33
N VAL A 92 -12.50 7.88 0.56
CA VAL A 92 -13.26 8.33 -0.62
C VAL A 92 -14.36 9.31 -0.23
N GLU A 93 -15.09 9.04 0.86
CA GLU A 93 -16.11 9.95 1.39
C GLU A 93 -15.50 11.30 1.81
N LEU A 94 -14.41 11.28 2.58
CA LEU A 94 -13.70 12.48 3.00
C LEU A 94 -13.16 13.30 1.81
N GLU A 95 -12.64 12.65 0.78
CA GLU A 95 -12.17 13.31 -0.44
C GLU A 95 -13.36 13.98 -1.17
N ALA A 96 -14.53 13.33 -1.22
CA ALA A 96 -15.76 13.93 -1.77
C ALA A 96 -16.28 15.11 -0.92
N GLU A 97 -16.01 15.13 0.38
CA GLU A 97 -16.29 16.25 1.28
C GLU A 97 -15.28 17.42 1.13
N GLY A 98 -14.25 17.27 0.29
CA GLY A 98 -13.27 18.32 -0.01
C GLY A 98 -11.96 18.22 0.75
N TYR A 99 -11.73 17.16 1.51
CA TYR A 99 -10.41 16.90 2.10
C TYR A 99 -9.42 16.45 1.04
N ASN A 100 -8.16 16.82 1.19
CA ASN A 100 -7.10 16.45 0.26
C ASN A 100 -6.37 15.19 0.74
N VAL A 101 -6.67 14.06 0.10
CA VAL A 101 -6.04 12.76 0.40
C VAL A 101 -4.85 12.56 -0.54
N VAL A 102 -3.67 12.26 -0.02
CA VAL A 102 -2.42 12.12 -0.78
C VAL A 102 -1.67 10.84 -0.37
N PRO A 103 -1.54 9.86 -1.29
CA PRO A 103 -2.11 9.77 -2.63
C PRO A 103 -3.64 9.78 -2.61
N THR A 104 -4.29 10.04 -3.75
CA THR A 104 -5.75 10.15 -3.80
C THR A 104 -6.43 8.93 -3.17
N ALA A 105 -7.61 9.10 -2.57
CA ALA A 105 -8.36 8.00 -1.95
C ALA A 105 -8.60 6.85 -2.93
N ARG A 106 -8.85 7.15 -4.22
CA ARG A 106 -8.96 6.15 -5.28
C ARG A 106 -7.65 5.36 -5.48
N ALA A 107 -6.51 6.04 -5.53
CA ALA A 107 -5.21 5.38 -5.69
C ALA A 107 -4.91 4.48 -4.48
N THR A 108 -5.12 5.00 -3.28
CA THR A 108 -4.98 4.25 -2.02
C THR A 108 -5.83 2.98 -2.03
N ARG A 109 -7.11 3.10 -2.36
CA ARG A 109 -8.04 1.97 -2.43
C ARG A 109 -7.61 0.90 -3.44
N LEU A 110 -7.16 1.32 -4.62
CA LEU A 110 -6.73 0.41 -5.69
C LEU A 110 -5.43 -0.32 -5.34
N THR A 111 -4.45 0.38 -4.78
CA THR A 111 -3.15 -0.22 -4.46
C THR A 111 -3.21 -1.18 -3.26
N MET A 112 -4.15 -0.98 -2.35
CA MET A 112 -4.37 -1.88 -1.23
C MET A 112 -5.09 -3.18 -1.59
N ASN A 113 -5.73 -3.24 -2.74
CA ASN A 113 -6.47 -4.38 -3.24
C ASN A 113 -5.82 -4.94 -4.49
N ARG A 114 -5.17 -6.12 -4.38
CA ARG A 114 -4.51 -6.76 -5.54
C ARG A 114 -5.45 -7.04 -6.70
N GLU A 115 -6.72 -7.33 -6.45
CA GLU A 115 -7.71 -7.51 -7.52
C GLU A 115 -7.96 -6.19 -8.23
N GLY A 116 -8.21 -5.11 -7.47
CA GLY A 116 -8.50 -3.80 -8.04
C GLY A 116 -7.36 -3.29 -8.94
N ILE A 117 -6.12 -3.32 -8.44
CA ILE A 117 -4.97 -2.85 -9.21
C ILE A 117 -4.64 -3.77 -10.39
N ARG A 118 -4.79 -5.10 -10.25
CA ARG A 118 -4.55 -6.07 -11.33
C ARG A 118 -5.54 -5.89 -12.47
N ARG A 119 -6.83 -5.80 -12.16
CA ARG A 119 -7.87 -5.55 -13.17
C ARG A 119 -7.69 -4.19 -13.84
N LEU A 120 -7.36 -3.15 -13.08
CA LEU A 120 -7.04 -1.85 -13.65
C LEU A 120 -5.89 -1.95 -14.66
N ALA A 121 -4.78 -2.59 -14.28
CA ALA A 121 -3.61 -2.72 -15.14
C ALA A 121 -3.89 -3.56 -16.39
N ALA A 122 -4.42 -4.78 -16.20
CA ALA A 122 -4.58 -5.74 -17.29
C ALA A 122 -5.82 -5.46 -18.16
N GLU A 123 -6.98 -5.21 -17.54
CA GLU A 123 -8.27 -5.19 -18.24
C GLU A 123 -8.65 -3.78 -18.69
N THR A 124 -8.34 -2.73 -17.88
CA THR A 124 -8.72 -1.36 -18.21
C THR A 124 -7.64 -0.64 -19.02
N LEU A 125 -6.37 -0.78 -18.60
CA LEU A 125 -5.24 -0.08 -19.21
C LEU A 125 -4.53 -0.91 -20.28
N GLY A 126 -4.81 -2.21 -20.38
CA GLY A 126 -4.18 -3.10 -21.35
C GLY A 126 -2.68 -3.27 -21.17
N LEU A 127 -2.17 -3.06 -19.94
CA LEU A 127 -0.75 -3.23 -19.66
C LEU A 127 -0.38 -4.72 -19.59
N PRO A 128 0.82 -5.08 -20.04
CA PRO A 128 1.28 -6.46 -19.92
C PRO A 128 1.41 -6.86 -18.45
N THR A 129 0.74 -7.96 -18.11
CA THR A 129 0.81 -8.60 -16.78
C THR A 129 1.04 -10.09 -16.96
N SER A 130 1.49 -10.79 -15.91
CA SER A 130 1.43 -12.25 -15.90
C SER A 130 -0.02 -12.72 -16.05
N PRO A 131 -0.27 -13.90 -16.65
CA PRO A 131 -1.59 -14.54 -16.60
C PRO A 131 -2.02 -14.69 -15.15
N TYR A 132 -3.30 -14.50 -14.86
CA TYR A 132 -3.79 -14.58 -13.48
C TYR A 132 -5.24 -15.05 -13.41
N ARG A 133 -5.60 -15.63 -12.25
CA ARG A 133 -6.99 -15.94 -11.84
C ARG A 133 -7.18 -15.60 -10.37
N PHE A 134 -8.39 -15.17 -10.03
CA PHE A 134 -8.83 -15.03 -8.64
C PHE A 134 -9.61 -16.27 -8.22
N ALA A 135 -9.50 -16.64 -6.95
CA ALA A 135 -10.22 -17.75 -6.35
C ALA A 135 -10.65 -17.42 -4.92
N GLU A 136 -11.88 -17.78 -4.56
CA GLU A 136 -12.45 -17.59 -3.23
C GLU A 136 -12.67 -18.93 -2.53
N THR A 137 -12.84 -20.01 -3.30
CA THR A 137 -13.00 -21.36 -2.79
C THR A 137 -11.83 -22.25 -3.18
N ARG A 138 -11.73 -23.40 -2.54
CA ARG A 138 -10.71 -24.39 -2.86
C ARG A 138 -10.87 -24.92 -4.29
N GLU A 139 -12.10 -25.16 -4.73
CA GLU A 139 -12.41 -25.65 -6.07
C GLU A 139 -11.99 -24.65 -7.15
N GLU A 140 -12.28 -23.36 -6.93
CA GLU A 140 -11.84 -22.27 -7.82
C GLU A 140 -10.32 -22.16 -7.84
N PHE A 141 -9.66 -22.34 -6.70
CA PHE A 141 -8.20 -22.31 -6.60
C PHE A 141 -7.56 -23.46 -7.39
N ASP A 142 -8.07 -24.69 -7.25
CA ASP A 142 -7.56 -25.84 -7.99
C ASP A 142 -7.75 -25.65 -9.51
N ALA A 143 -8.89 -25.10 -9.93
CA ALA A 143 -9.15 -24.74 -11.33
C ALA A 143 -8.21 -23.65 -11.83
N ALA A 144 -7.96 -22.62 -10.99
CA ALA A 144 -7.02 -21.53 -11.33
C ALA A 144 -5.60 -22.06 -11.51
N VAL A 145 -5.12 -22.92 -10.63
CA VAL A 145 -3.79 -23.55 -10.73
C VAL A 145 -3.69 -24.40 -11.99
N ALA A 146 -4.74 -25.17 -12.30
CA ALA A 146 -4.78 -26.00 -13.50
C ALA A 146 -4.74 -25.15 -14.79
N GLU A 147 -5.42 -24.02 -14.84
CA GLU A 147 -5.44 -23.12 -15.99
C GLU A 147 -4.13 -22.33 -16.16
N ILE A 148 -3.60 -21.76 -15.06
CA ILE A 148 -2.35 -20.97 -15.09
C ILE A 148 -1.14 -21.86 -15.33
N GLY A 149 -1.17 -23.09 -14.80
CA GLY A 149 -0.06 -24.04 -14.90
C GLY A 149 1.00 -23.84 -13.82
N ILE A 150 1.89 -24.81 -13.72
CA ILE A 150 3.02 -24.83 -12.79
C ILE A 150 4.32 -24.56 -13.58
N PRO A 151 5.22 -23.68 -13.08
CA PRO A 151 5.17 -22.99 -11.79
C PRO A 151 4.24 -21.78 -11.79
N CYS A 152 3.61 -21.51 -10.62
CA CYS A 152 2.79 -20.32 -10.40
C CYS A 152 2.98 -19.77 -8.99
N VAL A 153 2.52 -18.52 -8.77
CA VAL A 153 2.62 -17.83 -7.49
C VAL A 153 1.22 -17.58 -6.95
N VAL A 154 1.02 -17.88 -5.67
CA VAL A 154 -0.23 -17.66 -4.94
C VAL A 154 -0.03 -16.54 -3.94
N LYS A 155 -0.97 -15.59 -3.90
CA LYS A 155 -0.94 -14.46 -2.96
C LYS A 155 -2.35 -14.18 -2.44
N PRO A 156 -2.55 -13.89 -1.15
CA PRO A 156 -3.82 -13.31 -0.67
C PRO A 156 -4.07 -11.97 -1.36
N VAL A 157 -5.34 -11.65 -1.65
CA VAL A 157 -5.71 -10.38 -2.27
C VAL A 157 -5.36 -9.21 -1.36
N MET A 158 -5.54 -9.38 -0.04
CA MET A 158 -5.23 -8.38 0.98
C MET A 158 -4.07 -8.86 1.85
N SER A 159 -2.85 -8.58 1.42
CA SER A 159 -1.62 -8.84 2.21
C SER A 159 -0.49 -7.92 1.78
N SER A 160 0.49 -7.71 2.66
CA SER A 160 1.71 -6.96 2.39
C SER A 160 2.95 -7.75 2.80
N SER A 161 4.13 -7.29 2.38
CA SER A 161 5.42 -7.85 2.77
C SER A 161 5.55 -9.37 2.56
N GLY A 162 4.91 -9.90 1.50
CA GLY A 162 4.99 -11.34 1.17
C GLY A 162 4.21 -12.29 2.10
N HIS A 163 3.49 -11.78 3.11
CA HIS A 163 2.70 -12.62 4.01
C HIS A 163 1.64 -13.40 3.25
N GLY A 164 1.58 -14.72 3.49
CA GLY A 164 0.67 -15.63 2.81
C GLY A 164 1.02 -15.93 1.35
N GLN A 165 2.14 -15.41 0.84
CA GLN A 165 2.60 -15.70 -0.51
C GLN A 165 3.36 -17.03 -0.55
N SER A 166 3.16 -17.80 -1.62
CA SER A 166 3.91 -19.01 -1.89
C SER A 166 4.05 -19.27 -3.39
N THR A 167 5.06 -20.07 -3.76
CA THR A 167 5.26 -20.51 -5.14
C THR A 167 4.97 -22.00 -5.23
N ILE A 168 4.06 -22.38 -6.12
CA ILE A 168 3.79 -23.78 -6.48
C ILE A 168 4.78 -24.16 -7.57
N LYS A 169 5.73 -25.06 -7.26
CA LYS A 169 6.73 -25.55 -8.21
C LYS A 169 6.39 -26.96 -8.73
N LYS A 170 5.57 -27.69 -7.99
CA LYS A 170 5.14 -29.06 -8.29
C LYS A 170 3.75 -29.31 -7.71
N PRO A 171 3.01 -30.33 -8.17
CA PRO A 171 1.64 -30.60 -7.70
C PRO A 171 1.50 -30.76 -6.19
N GLU A 172 2.50 -31.33 -5.54
CA GLU A 172 2.49 -31.58 -4.08
C GLU A 172 2.53 -30.28 -3.26
N ASP A 173 2.86 -29.14 -3.88
CA ASP A 173 2.87 -27.85 -3.20
C ASP A 173 1.49 -27.20 -3.10
N ILE A 174 0.48 -27.67 -3.84
CA ILE A 174 -0.84 -27.05 -3.98
C ILE A 174 -1.54 -26.90 -2.64
N ASP A 175 -1.65 -27.98 -1.86
CA ASP A 175 -2.35 -27.97 -0.57
C ASP A 175 -1.68 -27.03 0.43
N LYS A 176 -0.36 -27.06 0.47
CA LYS A 176 0.42 -26.19 1.33
C LYS A 176 0.25 -24.71 0.93
N ALA A 177 0.25 -24.41 -0.37
CA ALA A 177 0.08 -23.05 -0.88
C ALA A 177 -1.30 -22.48 -0.53
N TRP A 178 -2.35 -23.28 -0.64
CA TRP A 178 -3.69 -22.90 -0.20
C TRP A 178 -3.71 -22.57 1.30
N THR A 179 -3.22 -23.47 2.15
CA THR A 179 -3.18 -23.26 3.60
C THR A 179 -2.44 -21.99 3.98
N ILE A 180 -1.23 -21.78 3.45
CA ILE A 180 -0.42 -20.58 3.70
C ILE A 180 -1.19 -19.31 3.30
N SER A 181 -1.87 -19.34 2.16
CA SER A 181 -2.62 -18.18 1.68
C SER A 181 -3.81 -17.81 2.55
N GLN A 182 -4.45 -18.79 3.20
CA GLN A 182 -5.57 -18.55 4.11
C GLN A 182 -5.11 -18.01 5.47
N GLU A 183 -3.96 -18.45 5.95
CA GLU A 183 -3.38 -18.00 7.24
C GLU A 183 -2.73 -16.61 7.15
N GLY A 184 -2.23 -16.23 5.97
CA GLY A 184 -1.46 -14.99 5.78
C GLY A 184 -2.28 -13.74 5.40
N GLY A 185 -3.59 -13.85 5.24
CA GLY A 185 -4.47 -12.72 4.91
C GLY A 185 -4.67 -11.78 6.10
N ARG A 186 -4.42 -10.47 5.94
CA ARG A 186 -4.59 -9.47 7.02
C ARG A 186 -6.02 -8.98 7.20
N ALA A 187 -6.80 -8.96 6.15
CA ALA A 187 -8.21 -8.59 6.16
C ALA A 187 -8.88 -9.15 4.91
N GLY A 188 -10.00 -9.82 5.08
CA GLY A 188 -10.81 -10.25 3.95
C GLY A 188 -11.12 -11.74 3.91
N SER A 189 -11.80 -12.14 2.87
CA SER A 189 -12.59 -13.35 2.66
C SER A 189 -11.80 -14.61 2.28
N GLY A 190 -10.50 -14.66 2.50
CA GLY A 190 -9.69 -15.77 2.02
C GLY A 190 -9.46 -15.80 0.50
N LYS A 191 -9.86 -14.74 -0.22
CA LYS A 191 -9.65 -14.61 -1.66
C LYS A 191 -8.17 -14.51 -2.01
N VAL A 192 -7.77 -15.26 -3.02
CA VAL A 192 -6.39 -15.32 -3.50
C VAL A 192 -6.30 -14.95 -4.97
N ILE A 193 -5.11 -14.57 -5.42
CA ILE A 193 -4.71 -14.51 -6.82
C ILE A 193 -3.70 -15.62 -7.09
N VAL A 194 -3.90 -16.36 -8.18
CA VAL A 194 -2.93 -17.30 -8.75
C VAL A 194 -2.34 -16.63 -9.98
N GLU A 195 -1.03 -16.46 -10.01
CA GLU A 195 -0.32 -15.75 -11.07
C GLU A 195 0.71 -16.67 -11.74
N GLY A 196 0.83 -16.59 -13.05
CA GLY A 196 1.89 -17.27 -13.80
C GLY A 196 3.27 -16.78 -13.31
N PHE A 197 4.20 -17.71 -13.18
CA PHE A 197 5.57 -17.39 -12.78
C PHE A 197 6.29 -16.65 -13.90
N VAL A 198 6.81 -15.46 -13.60
CA VAL A 198 7.58 -14.65 -14.55
C VAL A 198 9.07 -14.85 -14.31
N LYS A 199 9.79 -15.26 -15.34
CA LYS A 199 11.25 -15.25 -15.33
C LYS A 199 11.71 -13.85 -15.74
N PHE A 200 12.41 -13.18 -14.84
CA PHE A 200 12.96 -11.84 -15.09
C PHE A 200 14.47 -11.84 -14.80
N ASP A 201 15.19 -10.97 -15.46
CA ASP A 201 16.63 -10.81 -15.23
C ASP A 201 16.93 -9.99 -13.99
N TYR A 202 16.08 -9.00 -13.69
CA TYR A 202 16.16 -8.16 -12.49
C TYR A 202 14.80 -7.54 -12.17
N GLU A 203 14.67 -7.12 -10.92
CA GLU A 203 13.51 -6.40 -10.39
C GLU A 203 13.88 -4.96 -10.07
N ILE A 204 12.97 -4.03 -10.32
CA ILE A 204 13.15 -2.62 -10.00
C ILE A 204 11.98 -2.06 -9.22
N THR A 205 12.28 -1.01 -8.44
CA THR A 205 11.29 -0.03 -8.01
C THR A 205 11.47 1.27 -8.80
N LEU A 206 10.39 1.71 -9.44
CA LEU A 206 10.34 3.02 -10.09
C LEU A 206 9.51 3.97 -9.24
N LEU A 207 10.19 4.80 -8.45
CA LEU A 207 9.54 5.84 -7.67
C LEU A 207 8.99 6.92 -8.61
N THR A 208 7.71 7.23 -8.39
CA THR A 208 6.95 8.15 -9.25
C THR A 208 6.34 9.25 -8.40
N VAL A 209 6.61 10.49 -8.73
CA VAL A 209 6.08 11.67 -8.03
C VAL A 209 5.12 12.42 -8.94
N ARG A 210 3.83 12.43 -8.54
CA ARG A 210 2.83 13.25 -9.20
C ARG A 210 2.72 14.61 -8.51
N HIS A 211 2.81 15.68 -9.30
CA HIS A 211 2.81 17.05 -8.80
C HIS A 211 2.05 17.99 -9.76
N CYS A 212 1.89 19.26 -9.38
CA CYS A 212 1.10 20.25 -10.14
C CYS A 212 1.58 20.48 -11.58
N ALA A 213 2.85 20.24 -11.88
CA ALA A 213 3.42 20.40 -13.22
C ALA A 213 3.49 19.08 -14.03
N GLY A 214 3.02 17.95 -13.48
CA GLY A 214 3.04 16.66 -14.19
C GLY A 214 3.48 15.49 -13.32
N THR A 215 4.22 14.57 -13.89
CA THR A 215 4.75 13.39 -13.21
C THR A 215 6.25 13.29 -13.45
N THR A 216 6.99 13.13 -12.37
CA THR A 216 8.44 12.88 -12.41
C THR A 216 8.72 11.43 -12.05
N PHE A 217 9.58 10.79 -12.82
CA PHE A 217 10.09 9.45 -12.55
C PHE A 217 11.51 9.56 -12.03
N LEU A 218 11.80 8.93 -10.91
CA LEU A 218 13.15 8.84 -10.38
C LEU A 218 13.94 7.78 -11.15
N LYS A 219 15.26 7.76 -10.97
CA LYS A 219 16.08 6.68 -11.52
C LYS A 219 15.65 5.36 -10.90
N PRO A 220 15.55 4.26 -11.67
CA PRO A 220 15.15 2.97 -11.13
C PRO A 220 16.06 2.50 -10.00
N VAL A 221 15.46 1.91 -8.98
CA VAL A 221 16.17 1.26 -7.87
C VAL A 221 16.18 -0.24 -8.14
N GLY A 222 17.34 -0.85 -8.21
CA GLY A 222 17.51 -2.29 -8.28
C GLY A 222 17.49 -2.94 -6.90
N HIS A 223 17.10 -4.20 -6.85
CA HIS A 223 16.98 -4.96 -5.61
C HIS A 223 17.59 -6.35 -5.73
N HIS A 224 18.19 -6.78 -4.64
CA HIS A 224 18.47 -8.20 -4.38
C HIS A 224 17.62 -8.65 -3.20
N GLN A 225 16.80 -9.68 -3.42
CA GLN A 225 15.96 -10.29 -2.40
C GLN A 225 16.41 -11.74 -2.16
N VAL A 226 16.35 -12.17 -0.90
CA VAL A 226 16.53 -13.56 -0.49
C VAL A 226 15.35 -13.94 0.39
N ASP A 227 14.62 -14.98 0.00
CA ASP A 227 13.43 -15.48 0.72
C ASP A 227 12.33 -14.42 0.96
N GLY A 228 12.24 -13.42 0.06
CA GLY A 228 11.29 -12.30 0.15
C GLY A 228 11.79 -11.09 0.94
N ASP A 229 12.98 -11.18 1.57
CA ASP A 229 13.61 -10.07 2.27
C ASP A 229 14.55 -9.28 1.35
N TYR A 230 14.44 -7.96 1.39
CA TYR A 230 15.43 -7.09 0.77
C TYR A 230 16.78 -7.22 1.48
N ARG A 231 17.83 -7.60 0.73
CA ARG A 231 19.20 -7.68 1.23
C ARG A 231 20.06 -6.52 0.77
N GLU A 232 19.88 -6.12 -0.47
CA GLU A 232 20.61 -5.02 -1.08
C GLU A 232 19.70 -4.19 -1.99
N SER A 233 19.98 -2.90 -2.06
CA SER A 233 19.36 -1.98 -3.00
C SER A 233 20.39 -1.02 -3.54
N TRP A 234 20.28 -0.65 -4.82
CA TRP A 234 21.19 0.30 -5.46
C TRP A 234 20.42 1.21 -6.43
N GLN A 235 20.93 2.41 -6.62
CA GLN A 235 20.37 3.38 -7.55
C GLN A 235 21.50 4.19 -8.23
N PRO A 236 21.50 4.28 -9.57
CA PRO A 236 20.52 3.75 -10.50
C PRO A 236 20.71 2.25 -10.80
N GLN A 237 19.62 1.56 -11.11
CA GLN A 237 19.70 0.26 -11.77
C GLN A 237 20.08 0.48 -13.24
N PRO A 238 21.15 -0.13 -13.75
CA PRO A 238 21.40 -0.18 -15.19
C PRO A 238 20.24 -0.88 -15.90
N MET A 239 19.69 -0.24 -16.89
CA MET A 239 18.60 -0.78 -17.72
C MET A 239 19.18 -1.25 -19.06
N ALA A 240 18.72 -2.42 -19.55
CA ALA A 240 19.06 -2.92 -20.87
C ALA A 240 18.32 -2.16 -21.97
#